data_5f02d8b98de3f7cf7f52b64201a6d114
#
_entry.id   5f02d8b98de3f7cf7f52b64201a6d114
#
_cell.length_a   1.000
_cell.length_b   1.000
_cell.length_c   1.000
_cell.angle_alpha   90.00
_cell.angle_beta   90.00
_cell.angle_gamma   90.00
#
_symmetry.space_group_name_H-M   'P 1'
#
loop_
_entity.id
_entity.type
_entity.pdbx_description
1 polymer ?
#
loop_
_entity_poly.entity_id
_entity_poly.type
_entity_poly.pdbx_seq_one_letter_code
_entity_poly.pdbx_strand_id
1 'polypeptide(L)'
;MDENKILEKCSYVSVSSYIRKVMEAIGGEIKTPTKISEESGIRSNHISKVLNELKSKNLLVCINEEVRKGRLYKLTEEGAVVLNKLFELEL
;
A
#
# COMPACT_ATOMS: atom_id res chain seq x y z
N MET A 1 -18.40 1.85 -0.63
CA MET A 1 -17.53 1.45 0.47
C MET A 1 -18.11 1.93 1.78
N ASP A 2 -17.94 1.13 2.82
CA ASP A 2 -18.37 1.50 4.17
C ASP A 2 -17.39 2.51 4.75
N GLU A 3 -17.87 3.70 5.09
CA GLU A 3 -17.03 4.76 5.63
C GLU A 3 -16.37 4.35 6.96
N ASN A 4 -17.05 3.60 7.81
CA ASN A 4 -16.47 3.11 9.07
C ASN A 4 -15.27 2.20 8.81
N LYS A 5 -15.36 1.33 7.81
CA LYS A 5 -14.24 0.46 7.44
C LYS A 5 -13.07 1.26 6.89
N ILE A 6 -13.36 2.32 6.12
CA ILE A 6 -12.33 3.20 5.59
C ILE A 6 -11.61 3.90 6.74
N LEU A 7 -12.34 4.42 7.73
CA LEU A 7 -11.74 5.09 8.89
C LEU A 7 -10.92 4.14 9.74
N GLU A 8 -11.37 2.89 9.92
CA GLU A 8 -10.60 1.88 10.63
C GLU A 8 -9.27 1.61 9.91
N LYS A 9 -9.29 1.50 8.60
CA LYS A 9 -8.07 1.28 7.82
C LYS A 9 -7.16 2.49 7.82
N CYS A 10 -7.72 3.69 7.85
CA CYS A 10 -6.92 4.92 8.02
C CYS A 10 -6.16 4.88 9.35
N SER A 11 -6.83 4.48 10.43
CA SER A 11 -6.19 4.35 11.73
C SER A 11 -5.06 3.32 11.68
N TYR A 12 -5.31 2.18 11.05
CA TYR A 12 -4.31 1.13 10.88
C TYR A 12 -3.07 1.65 10.13
N VAL A 13 -3.27 2.36 9.04
CA VAL A 13 -2.17 2.89 8.23
C VAL A 13 -1.43 4.00 8.96
N SER A 14 -2.15 4.87 9.67
CA SER A 14 -1.54 6.04 10.32
C SER A 14 -0.57 5.70 11.45
N VAL A 15 -0.73 4.52 12.07
CA VAL A 15 0.17 4.10 13.16
C VAL A 15 1.47 3.46 12.68
N SER A 16 1.59 3.20 11.38
CA SER A 16 2.79 2.59 10.81
C SER A 16 3.38 3.47 9.71
N SER A 17 4.55 4.04 9.99
CA SER A 17 5.24 4.87 8.99
C SER A 17 5.63 4.06 7.76
N TYR A 18 5.96 2.77 7.91
CA TYR A 18 6.33 1.92 6.79
C TYR A 18 5.17 1.68 5.84
N ILE A 19 4.00 1.36 6.40
CA ILE A 19 2.81 1.08 5.60
C ILE A 19 2.41 2.33 4.82
N ARG A 20 2.38 3.48 5.48
CA ARG A 20 2.03 4.73 4.83
C ARG A 20 3.02 5.09 3.71
N LYS A 21 4.32 4.97 3.98
CA LYS A 21 5.35 5.26 2.97
C LYS A 21 5.24 4.38 1.74
N VAL A 22 4.93 3.09 1.93
CA VAL A 22 4.74 2.16 0.83
C VAL A 22 3.53 2.57 0.00
N MET A 23 2.41 2.88 0.64
CA MET A 23 1.20 3.32 -0.07
C MET A 23 1.44 4.61 -0.84
N GLU A 24 2.15 5.56 -0.24
CA GLU A 24 2.50 6.82 -0.91
C GLU A 24 3.42 6.58 -2.10
N ALA A 25 4.38 5.67 -1.97
CA ALA A 25 5.30 5.34 -3.06
C ALA A 25 4.56 4.70 -4.25
N ILE A 26 3.56 3.88 -3.98
CA ILE A 26 2.76 3.27 -5.04
C ILE A 26 1.83 4.31 -5.67
N GLY A 27 1.11 5.05 -4.85
CA GLY A 27 0.19 6.08 -5.33
C GLY A 27 -0.81 5.54 -6.33
N GLY A 28 -1.00 6.23 -7.43
CA GLY A 28 -1.90 5.81 -8.50
C GLY A 28 -1.24 4.98 -9.59
N GLU A 29 -0.04 4.48 -9.35
CA GLU A 29 0.74 3.77 -10.35
C GLU A 29 0.85 2.27 -10.06
N ILE A 30 1.40 1.54 -11.04
CA ILE A 30 1.71 0.13 -10.92
C ILE A 30 3.22 0.02 -10.79
N LYS A 31 3.70 -0.65 -9.73
CA LYS A 31 5.13 -0.69 -9.44
C LYS A 31 5.61 -2.07 -9.00
N THR A 32 6.89 -2.33 -9.23
CA THR A 32 7.56 -3.53 -8.73
C THR A 32 8.00 -3.30 -7.28
N PRO A 33 8.24 -4.38 -6.50
CA PRO A 33 8.79 -4.22 -5.15
C PRO A 33 10.11 -3.45 -5.12
N THR A 34 10.97 -3.65 -6.11
CA THR A 34 12.25 -2.94 -6.20
C THR A 34 12.01 -1.43 -6.31
N LYS A 35 11.09 -1.03 -7.18
CA LYS A 35 10.77 0.38 -7.37
C LYS A 35 10.14 0.97 -6.11
N ILE A 36 9.26 0.21 -5.47
CA ILE A 36 8.63 0.64 -4.21
C ILE A 36 9.70 0.84 -3.13
N SER A 37 10.65 -0.09 -3.04
CA SER A 37 11.77 0.02 -2.09
C SER A 37 12.59 1.27 -2.34
N GLU A 38 12.95 1.52 -3.60
CA GLU A 38 13.74 2.69 -3.97
C GLU A 38 13.03 4.00 -3.62
N GLU A 39 11.76 4.09 -3.96
CA GLU A 39 11.02 5.33 -3.78
C GLU A 39 10.58 5.57 -2.34
N SER A 40 10.32 4.51 -1.58
CA SER A 40 9.92 4.65 -0.18
C SER A 40 11.10 4.78 0.77
N GLY A 41 12.28 4.38 0.33
CA GLY A 41 13.47 4.33 1.20
C GLY A 41 13.46 3.15 2.16
N ILE A 42 12.53 2.22 1.99
CA ILE A 42 12.40 1.04 2.86
C ILE A 42 13.15 -0.13 2.22
N ARG A 43 13.91 -0.86 3.02
CA ARG A 43 14.69 -2.01 2.55
C ARG A 43 13.78 -3.10 1.99
N SER A 44 14.25 -3.77 0.94
CA SER A 44 13.45 -4.80 0.25
C SER A 44 13.00 -5.94 1.16
N ASN A 45 13.76 -6.27 2.20
CA ASN A 45 13.36 -7.32 3.14
C ASN A 45 12.13 -6.92 3.97
N HIS A 46 11.92 -5.63 4.19
CA HIS A 46 10.72 -5.13 4.86
C HIS A 46 9.56 -4.92 3.88
N ILE A 47 9.88 -4.62 2.62
CA ILE A 47 8.86 -4.38 1.59
C ILE A 47 7.93 -5.59 1.43
N SER A 48 8.50 -6.80 1.33
CA SER A 48 7.70 -8.01 1.14
C SER A 48 6.66 -8.17 2.25
N LYS A 49 7.07 -7.92 3.49
CA LYS A 49 6.16 -8.02 4.65
C LYS A 49 5.05 -6.99 4.56
N VAL A 50 5.39 -5.75 4.25
CA VAL A 50 4.41 -4.67 4.14
C VAL A 50 3.42 -4.94 3.00
N LEU A 51 3.91 -5.40 1.85
CA LEU A 51 3.05 -5.73 0.72
C LEU A 51 2.05 -6.84 1.09
N ASN A 52 2.51 -7.87 1.82
CA ASN A 52 1.62 -8.93 2.26
C ASN A 52 0.57 -8.43 3.25
N GLU A 53 0.95 -7.56 4.18
CA GLU A 53 0.02 -6.96 5.12
C GLU A 53 -1.05 -6.14 4.39
N LEU A 54 -0.63 -5.31 3.44
CA LEU A 54 -1.57 -4.49 2.67
C LEU A 54 -2.52 -5.36 1.84
N LYS A 55 -2.01 -6.46 1.26
CA LYS A 55 -2.87 -7.41 0.54
C LYS A 55 -3.92 -8.02 1.46
N SER A 56 -3.53 -8.40 2.67
CA SER A 56 -4.45 -9.01 3.63
C SER A 56 -5.55 -8.06 4.08
N LYS A 57 -5.31 -6.75 3.98
CA LYS A 57 -6.28 -5.71 4.33
C LYS A 57 -7.08 -5.21 3.12
N ASN A 58 -6.90 -5.84 1.96
CA ASN A 58 -7.54 -5.43 0.70
C ASN A 58 -7.18 -4.00 0.27
N LEU A 59 -6.01 -3.53 0.64
CA LEU A 59 -5.52 -2.21 0.25
C LEU A 59 -4.60 -2.27 -0.96
N LEU A 60 -4.11 -3.46 -1.28
CA LEU A 60 -3.13 -3.69 -2.34
C LEU A 60 -3.48 -4.96 -3.10
N VAL A 61 -3.16 -4.98 -4.39
CA VAL A 61 -3.31 -6.17 -5.22
C VAL A 61 -2.07 -6.36 -6.08
N CYS A 62 -1.69 -7.63 -6.28
CA CYS A 62 -0.66 -8.00 -7.25
C CYS A 62 -1.39 -8.38 -8.54
N ILE A 63 -1.10 -7.72 -9.65
CA ILE A 63 -1.83 -7.91 -10.89
C ILE A 63 -1.31 -9.10 -11.72
N ASN A 64 -0.19 -9.69 -11.31
CA ASN A 64 0.42 -10.82 -12.04
C ASN A 64 1.01 -11.84 -11.07
N GLU A 65 0.20 -12.36 -10.15
CA GLU A 65 0.66 -13.27 -9.09
C GLU A 65 1.29 -14.56 -9.61
N GLU A 66 1.01 -14.96 -10.84
CA GLU A 66 1.55 -16.16 -11.46
C GLU A 66 3.06 -16.09 -11.71
N VAL A 67 3.65 -14.90 -11.72
CA VAL A 67 5.09 -14.76 -11.92
C VAL A 67 5.84 -14.69 -10.60
N ARG A 68 7.09 -15.18 -10.58
CA ARG A 68 7.95 -15.14 -9.40
C ARG A 68 8.77 -13.85 -9.34
N LYS A 69 9.21 -13.36 -10.50
CA LYS A 69 9.99 -12.14 -10.63
C LYS A 69 9.21 -11.10 -11.41
N GLY A 70 9.45 -9.85 -11.11
CA GLY A 70 8.78 -8.78 -11.81
C GLY A 70 7.30 -8.65 -11.44
N ARG A 71 6.94 -9.04 -10.22
CA ARG A 71 5.57 -8.85 -9.75
C ARG A 71 5.21 -7.37 -9.72
N LEU A 72 3.99 -7.09 -10.17
CA LEU A 72 3.50 -5.72 -10.26
C LEU A 72 2.38 -5.52 -9.27
N TYR A 73 2.49 -4.45 -8.51
CA TYR A 73 1.54 -4.13 -7.44
C TYR A 73 0.89 -2.78 -7.69
N LYS A 74 -0.36 -2.67 -7.29
CA LYS A 74 -1.08 -1.40 -7.30
C LYS A 74 -2.02 -1.34 -6.11
N LEU A 75 -2.41 -0.13 -5.71
CA LEU A 75 -3.42 0.03 -4.67
C LEU A 75 -4.77 -0.40 -5.24
N THR A 76 -5.59 -1.02 -4.39
CA THR A 76 -6.99 -1.28 -4.75
C THR A 76 -7.75 0.05 -4.72
N GLU A 77 -8.99 0.05 -5.17
CA GLU A 77 -9.85 1.23 -5.06
C GLU A 77 -9.96 1.65 -3.58
N GLU A 78 -10.13 0.68 -2.69
CA GLU A 78 -10.18 0.93 -1.25
C GLU A 78 -8.87 1.51 -0.75
N GLY A 79 -7.72 0.98 -1.22
CA GLY A 79 -6.40 1.50 -0.86
C GLY A 79 -6.23 2.95 -1.28
N ALA A 80 -6.67 3.29 -2.49
CA ALA A 80 -6.61 4.67 -2.99
C ALA A 80 -7.49 5.60 -2.15
N VAL A 81 -8.69 5.15 -1.78
CA VAL A 81 -9.60 5.92 -0.94
C VAL A 81 -8.99 6.17 0.44
N VAL A 82 -8.39 5.14 1.04
CA VAL A 82 -7.73 5.27 2.34
C VAL A 82 -6.59 6.27 2.26
N LEU A 83 -5.75 6.19 1.23
CA LEU A 83 -4.62 7.11 1.10
C LEU A 83 -5.09 8.55 0.93
N ASN A 84 -6.11 8.78 0.09
CA ASN A 84 -6.67 10.12 -0.10
C ASN A 84 -7.26 10.65 1.22
N LYS A 85 -7.93 9.79 1.98
CA LYS A 85 -8.52 10.17 3.26
C LYS A 85 -7.44 10.59 4.26
N LEU A 86 -6.31 9.89 4.27
CA LEU A 86 -5.18 10.25 5.13
C LEU A 86 -4.66 11.66 4.80
N PHE A 87 -4.54 11.99 3.52
CA PHE A 87 -4.13 13.32 3.10
C PHE A 87 -5.15 14.38 3.52
N GLU A 88 -6.44 14.10 3.36
CA GLU A 88 -7.51 15.03 3.77
C GLU A 88 -7.48 15.29 5.27
N LEU A 89 -7.22 14.26 6.06
CA LEU A 89 -7.20 14.36 7.53
C LEU A 89 -5.85 14.83 8.05
N GLU A 90 -4.87 14.96 7.21
CA GLU A 90 -3.49 15.35 7.58
C GLU A 90 -2.88 14.44 8.64
N LEU A 91 -3.18 13.17 8.53
CA LEU A 91 -2.64 12.16 9.46
C LEU A 91 -1.26 11.66 9.05
#